data_e94fed92783b6ac0e6f5347d3e88257c
#
_entry.id   e94fed92783b6ac0e6f5347d3e88257c
#
_cell.length_a   1.000
_cell.length_b   1.000
_cell.length_c   1.000
_cell.angle_alpha   90.00
_cell.angle_beta   90.00
_cell.angle_gamma   90.00
#
_symmetry.space_group_name_H-M   'P 1'
#
loop_
_entity.id
_entity.type
_entity.pdbx_description
1 polymer ?
#
loop_
_entity_poly.entity_id
_entity_poly.type
_entity_poly.pdbx_seq_one_letter_code
_entity_poly.pdbx_strand_id
1 'polypeptide(L)'
;VRQWQEFFYDKNYVATYYTHNPDFVKLAEAFGMLGIRVTDKAQVKSAIVKAMDYDGPALIDFVVEEEENVYPMIPAGTTIHDLIEEPSPEAVLP
;
A
#
# COMPACT_ATOMS: atom_id res chain seq x y z
N VAL A 1 6.04 -8.42 -1.23
CA VAL A 1 6.84 -9.50 -0.61
C VAL A 1 6.07 -10.21 0.49
N ARG A 2 5.40 -9.49 1.39
CA ARG A 2 4.60 -10.09 2.47
C ARG A 2 3.52 -11.04 1.94
N GLN A 3 2.82 -10.66 0.87
CA GLN A 3 1.80 -11.48 0.23
C GLN A 3 2.35 -12.84 -0.23
N TRP A 4 3.56 -12.86 -0.79
CA TRP A 4 4.22 -14.10 -1.18
C TRP A 4 4.62 -14.95 0.02
N GLN A 5 5.07 -14.33 1.09
CA GLN A 5 5.36 -15.04 2.35
C GLN A 5 4.10 -15.66 2.93
N GLU A 6 2.96 -14.96 2.82
CA GLU A 6 1.67 -15.47 3.24
C GLU A 6 1.23 -16.70 2.43
N PHE A 7 1.31 -16.61 1.09
CA PHE A 7 0.76 -17.65 0.22
C PHE A 7 1.71 -18.82 -0.03
N PHE A 8 3.02 -18.60 -0.06
CA PHE A 8 3.99 -19.59 -0.54
C PHE A 8 5.05 -20.00 0.47
N TYR A 9 5.14 -19.33 1.61
CA TYR A 9 6.18 -19.55 2.61
C TYR A 9 5.63 -19.70 4.03
N ASP A 10 4.49 -20.38 4.17
CA ASP A 10 3.86 -20.73 5.45
C ASP A 10 3.65 -19.56 6.41
N LYS A 11 3.37 -18.37 5.87
CA LYS A 11 3.22 -17.13 6.65
C LYS A 11 4.47 -16.77 7.46
N ASN A 12 5.63 -17.20 7.00
CA ASN A 12 6.90 -16.85 7.62
C ASN A 12 7.31 -15.44 7.19
N TYR A 13 6.85 -14.44 7.94
CA TYR A 13 7.09 -13.03 7.65
C TYR A 13 8.47 -12.62 8.14
N VAL A 14 9.39 -12.32 7.23
CA VAL A 14 10.76 -11.90 7.53
C VAL A 14 11.06 -10.60 6.83
N ALA A 15 11.47 -9.59 7.63
CA ALA A 15 11.87 -8.26 7.14
C ALA A 15 10.81 -7.56 6.26
N THR A 16 9.53 -7.81 6.51
CA THR A 16 8.40 -7.21 5.78
C THR A 16 7.46 -6.40 6.65
N TYR A 17 7.75 -6.29 7.93
CA TYR A 17 7.02 -5.45 8.87
C TYR A 17 7.92 -4.34 9.40
N TYR A 18 7.52 -3.10 9.17
CA TYR A 18 8.25 -1.91 9.59
C TYR A 18 7.55 -1.26 10.78
N THR A 19 8.17 -1.35 11.96
CA THR A 19 7.62 -0.75 13.18
C THR A 19 7.82 0.76 13.23
N HIS A 20 8.84 1.25 12.52
CA HIS A 20 9.20 2.66 12.49
C HIS A 20 9.52 3.11 11.06
N ASN A 21 8.63 3.87 10.47
CA ASN A 21 8.88 4.62 9.25
C ASN A 21 9.23 6.07 9.56
N PRO A 22 10.06 6.73 8.75
CA PRO A 22 10.22 8.17 8.84
C PRO A 22 8.87 8.88 8.67
N ASP A 23 8.75 10.07 9.24
CA ASP A 23 7.66 10.98 8.88
C ASP A 23 7.96 11.59 7.51
N PHE A 24 7.34 11.03 6.46
CA PHE A 24 7.63 11.41 5.08
C PHE A 24 7.19 12.84 4.75
N VAL A 25 6.17 13.36 5.43
CA VAL A 25 5.75 14.77 5.27
C VAL A 25 6.85 15.70 5.81
N LYS A 26 7.37 15.43 7.00
CA LYS A 26 8.49 16.19 7.57
C LYS A 26 9.76 16.07 6.71
N LEU A 27 10.00 14.89 6.15
CA LEU A 27 11.12 14.69 5.24
C LEU A 27 10.99 15.56 3.99
N ALA A 28 9.82 15.61 3.38
CA ALA A 28 9.55 16.48 2.24
C ALA A 28 9.77 17.96 2.59
N GLU A 29 9.24 18.40 3.72
CA GLU A 29 9.40 19.78 4.21
C GLU A 29 10.87 20.12 4.46
N ALA A 30 11.67 19.18 4.98
CA ALA A 30 13.10 19.36 5.18
C ALA A 30 13.86 19.61 3.87
N PHE A 31 13.37 19.08 2.74
CA PHE A 31 13.91 19.34 1.40
C PHE A 31 13.25 20.54 0.70
N GLY A 32 12.38 21.28 1.36
CA GLY A 32 11.66 22.41 0.74
C GLY A 32 10.58 21.98 -0.24
N MET A 33 10.08 20.74 -0.14
CA MET A 33 9.01 20.20 -0.95
C MET A 33 7.66 20.39 -0.28
N LEU A 34 6.58 20.37 -1.08
CA LEU A 34 5.24 20.22 -0.53
C LEU A 34 5.06 18.79 0.00
N GLY A 35 4.71 18.64 1.27
CA GLY A 35 4.37 17.36 1.88
C GLY A 35 2.89 17.29 2.26
N ILE A 36 2.19 16.24 1.86
CA ILE A 36 0.78 16.05 2.17
C ILE A 36 0.60 14.62 2.71
N ARG A 37 -0.11 14.48 3.84
CA ARG A 37 -0.53 13.17 4.34
C ARG A 37 -2.01 12.97 4.09
N VAL A 38 -2.37 11.83 3.51
CA VAL A 38 -3.74 11.43 3.22
C VAL A 38 -4.09 10.21 4.05
N THR A 39 -5.04 10.36 4.96
CA THR A 39 -5.53 9.28 5.85
C THR A 39 -6.96 8.88 5.55
N ASP A 40 -7.67 9.66 4.74
CA ASP A 40 -9.07 9.43 4.38
C ASP A 40 -9.23 9.43 2.86
N LYS A 41 -9.98 8.48 2.34
CA LYS A 41 -10.29 8.35 0.93
C LYS A 41 -10.90 9.64 0.34
N ALA A 42 -11.70 10.37 1.10
CA ALA A 42 -12.28 11.62 0.68
C ALA A 42 -11.25 12.72 0.37
N GLN A 43 -10.03 12.63 0.93
CA GLN A 43 -8.96 13.61 0.76
C GLN A 43 -8.09 13.34 -0.48
N VAL A 44 -8.21 12.18 -1.12
CA VAL A 44 -7.32 11.75 -2.21
C VAL A 44 -7.33 12.74 -3.37
N LYS A 45 -8.53 13.08 -3.88
CA LYS A 45 -8.65 13.98 -5.03
C LYS A 45 -8.07 15.36 -4.74
N SER A 46 -8.40 15.94 -3.61
CA SER A 46 -7.92 17.27 -3.23
C SER A 46 -6.40 17.30 -3.02
N ALA A 47 -5.83 16.24 -2.47
CA ALA A 47 -4.38 16.12 -2.31
C ALA A 47 -3.65 16.07 -3.65
N ILE A 48 -4.16 15.29 -4.61
CA ILE A 48 -3.60 15.20 -5.96
C ILE A 48 -3.68 16.55 -6.68
N VAL A 49 -4.85 17.22 -6.63
CA VAL A 49 -5.01 18.54 -7.25
C VAL A 49 -4.03 19.55 -6.64
N LYS A 50 -3.93 19.59 -5.31
CA LYS A 50 -2.98 20.46 -4.62
C LYS A 50 -1.54 20.21 -5.01
N ALA A 51 -1.13 18.95 -5.13
CA ALA A 51 0.21 18.58 -5.56
C ALA A 51 0.49 18.98 -7.03
N MET A 52 -0.50 18.80 -7.91
CA MET A 52 -0.38 19.18 -9.33
C MET A 52 -0.33 20.71 -9.54
N ASP A 53 -1.01 21.48 -8.72
CA ASP A 53 -1.04 22.94 -8.80
C ASP A 53 0.19 23.59 -8.12
N TYR A 54 0.96 22.82 -7.37
CA TYR A 54 2.15 23.33 -6.69
C TYR A 54 3.31 23.55 -7.66
N ASP A 55 3.94 24.72 -7.59
CA ASP A 55 5.12 25.06 -8.38
C ASP A 55 6.38 24.51 -7.71
N GLY A 56 6.64 23.25 -7.89
CA GLY A 56 7.79 22.55 -7.31
C GLY A 56 7.50 21.07 -7.05
N PRO A 57 8.45 20.36 -6.45
CA PRO A 57 8.26 18.95 -6.12
C PRO A 57 7.28 18.80 -4.96
N ALA A 58 6.43 17.78 -5.05
CA ALA A 58 5.45 17.44 -4.04
C ALA A 58 5.54 15.95 -3.68
N LEU A 59 5.36 15.65 -2.40
CA LEU A 59 5.27 14.28 -1.89
C LEU A 59 3.90 14.09 -1.23
N ILE A 60 3.20 13.05 -1.63
CA ILE A 60 1.94 12.67 -0.98
C ILE A 60 2.16 11.32 -0.29
N ASP A 61 1.97 11.31 1.02
CA ASP A 61 2.01 10.12 1.86
C ASP A 61 0.60 9.57 2.04
N PHE A 62 0.25 8.54 1.26
CA PHE A 62 -1.01 7.83 1.40
C PHE A 62 -0.91 6.76 2.46
N VAL A 63 -1.60 6.94 3.57
CA VAL A 63 -1.68 5.93 4.63
C VAL A 63 -2.70 4.88 4.22
N VAL A 64 -2.22 3.65 3.99
CA VAL A 64 -3.02 2.52 3.52
C VAL A 64 -3.01 1.38 4.54
N GLU A 65 -3.91 0.42 4.37
CA GLU A 65 -3.89 -0.81 5.15
C GLU A 65 -2.60 -1.60 4.90
N GLU A 66 -1.97 -2.06 5.97
CA GLU A 66 -0.68 -2.76 5.90
C GLU A 66 -0.79 -4.19 5.37
N GLU A 67 -1.95 -4.81 5.47
CA GLU A 67 -2.18 -6.21 5.12
C GLU A 67 -3.00 -6.40 3.84
N GLU A 68 -3.21 -5.34 3.07
CA GLU A 68 -3.97 -5.38 1.83
C GLU A 68 -3.19 -6.13 0.75
N ASN A 69 -3.69 -7.31 0.36
CA ASN A 69 -3.12 -8.11 -0.71
C ASN A 69 -3.63 -7.65 -2.09
N VAL A 70 -2.86 -7.97 -3.13
CA VAL A 70 -3.24 -7.69 -4.51
C VAL A 70 -3.93 -8.92 -5.11
N TYR A 71 -5.18 -8.76 -5.46
CA TYR A 71 -6.01 -9.79 -6.11
C TYR A 71 -6.61 -9.27 -7.43
N PRO A 72 -6.89 -10.16 -8.40
CA PRO A 72 -6.51 -11.58 -8.45
C PRO A 72 -5.02 -11.76 -8.72
N MET A 73 -4.46 -12.91 -8.33
CA MET A 73 -3.06 -13.23 -8.52
C MET A 73 -2.89 -14.59 -9.19
N ILE A 74 -2.04 -14.66 -10.21
CA ILE A 74 -1.63 -15.94 -10.83
C ILE A 74 -0.23 -16.26 -10.32
N PRO A 75 -0.02 -17.37 -9.57
CA PRO A 75 1.31 -17.76 -9.11
C PRO A 75 2.26 -18.03 -10.28
N ALA A 76 3.54 -17.68 -10.10
CA ALA A 76 4.55 -17.92 -11.12
C ALA A 76 4.63 -19.41 -11.51
N GLY A 77 4.70 -19.70 -12.81
CA GLY A 77 4.77 -21.07 -13.32
C GLY A 77 3.41 -21.79 -13.36
N THR A 78 2.32 -21.11 -13.11
CA THR A 78 0.96 -21.66 -13.18
C THR A 78 0.13 -21.03 -14.31
N THR A 79 -1.14 -21.42 -14.39
CA THR A 79 -2.07 -20.93 -15.44
C THR A 79 -3.19 -20.11 -14.80
N ILE A 80 -4.05 -19.54 -15.65
CA ILE A 80 -5.24 -18.80 -15.22
C ILE A 80 -6.20 -19.67 -14.38
N HIS A 81 -6.13 -20.99 -14.52
CA HIS A 81 -6.95 -21.92 -13.74
C HIS A 81 -6.52 -22.00 -12.26
N ASP A 82 -5.30 -21.54 -11.97
CA ASP A 82 -4.72 -21.49 -10.62
C ASP A 82 -4.85 -20.10 -9.96
N LEU A 83 -5.75 -19.28 -10.49
CA LEU A 83 -5.99 -17.91 -10.04
C LEU A 83 -6.35 -17.87 -8.55
N ILE A 84 -5.64 -17.05 -7.79
CA ILE A 84 -5.97 -16.75 -6.38
C ILE A 84 -6.85 -15.50 -6.37
N GLU A 85 -8.08 -15.65 -5.90
CA GLU A 85 -9.04 -14.56 -5.75
C GLU A 85 -9.10 -14.08 -4.31
N GLU A 86 -9.58 -12.85 -4.14
CA GLU A 86 -9.85 -12.33 -2.80
C GLU A 86 -10.87 -13.22 -2.10
N PRO A 87 -10.59 -13.64 -0.83
CA PRO A 87 -11.55 -14.43 -0.07
C PRO A 87 -12.88 -13.69 0.07
N SER A 88 -13.98 -14.39 -0.20
CA SER A 88 -15.31 -13.83 0.06
C SER A 88 -15.48 -13.52 1.55
N PRO A 89 -16.11 -12.40 1.92
CA PRO A 89 -16.42 -12.10 3.32
C PRO A 89 -17.20 -13.23 4.02
N GLU A 90 -17.95 -13.99 3.28
CA GLU A 90 -18.71 -15.15 3.79
C GLU A 90 -17.81 -16.37 4.10
N ALA A 91 -16.64 -16.45 3.49
CA ALA A 91 -15.69 -17.54 3.73
C ALA A 91 -14.87 -17.39 5.01
N VAL A 92 -14.98 -16.26 5.71
CA VAL A 92 -14.23 -15.92 6.95
C VAL A 92 -15.04 -16.22 8.21
N LEU A 93 -16.26 -16.76 8.10
CA LEU A 93 -17.04 -17.21 9.26
C LEU A 93 -16.47 -18.52 9.80
N PRO A 94 -16.20 -18.60 11.13
CA PRO A 94 -15.71 -19.81 11.76
C PRO A 94 -16.68 -20.97 11.71
#